data_b90746a78960667d44aae15e2b24afb2
#
_entry.id   b90746a78960667d44aae15e2b24afb2
#
_cell.length_a   1.000
_cell.length_b   1.000
_cell.length_c   1.000
_cell.angle_alpha   90.00
_cell.angle_beta   90.00
_cell.angle_gamma   90.00
#
_symmetry.space_group_name_H-M   'P 1'
#
loop_
_entity.id
_entity.type
_entity.pdbx_description
1 polymer ?
#
loop_
_entity_poly.entity_id
_entity_poly.type
_entity_poly.pdbx_seq_one_letter_code
_entity_poly.pdbx_strand_id
1 'polypeptide(L)'
;MAEEAPLLNDEADHPHDVVWEKDGRRVVAMDSARYVDNRNRDRDVVVPSSYLGVLPARLMAPHRPRAVIGHDGCIGKDGAGIAGLWYLEAIGIPAAAADGMTAELGNGIDLYETGVISRVNILAERAGVAEGMTVSEAAEVLITNDPGDVSAGTKIRRESMATSDTGREIIVTDSIVFALPEDTNNVLVTAGHTGRSGAKFLLEVSPHGFICSDGGMSKNKAGIAGLETTEEHGLAGAC
;
A
#
# COMPACT_ATOMS: atom_id res chain seq x y z
N MET A 1 14.09 -1.21 -27.21
CA MET A 1 13.97 -1.75 -25.87
C MET A 1 15.41 -2.00 -25.39
N ALA A 2 15.83 -1.41 -24.28
CA ALA A 2 17.14 -1.76 -23.72
C ALA A 2 17.03 -3.20 -23.20
N GLU A 3 17.92 -4.07 -23.65
CA GLU A 3 18.07 -5.42 -23.15
C GLU A 3 18.43 -5.32 -21.66
N GLU A 4 17.63 -5.88 -20.75
CA GLU A 4 17.96 -5.92 -19.34
C GLU A 4 19.24 -6.70 -19.17
N ALA A 5 20.25 -6.09 -18.57
CA ALA A 5 21.51 -6.78 -18.30
C ALA A 5 21.22 -7.99 -17.38
N PRO A 6 21.75 -9.19 -17.68
CA PRO A 6 21.54 -10.36 -16.85
C PRO A 6 22.08 -10.11 -15.44
N LEU A 7 21.30 -10.51 -14.41
CA LEU A 7 21.74 -10.43 -13.03
C LEU A 7 22.88 -11.43 -12.82
N LEU A 8 23.97 -10.96 -12.20
CA LEU A 8 25.08 -11.84 -11.82
C LEU A 8 24.58 -12.94 -10.88
N ASN A 9 24.94 -14.19 -11.15
CA ASN A 9 24.58 -15.39 -10.37
C ASN A 9 23.07 -15.72 -10.31
N ASP A 10 22.31 -15.41 -11.35
CA ASP A 10 20.87 -15.74 -11.43
C ASP A 10 20.60 -17.26 -11.37
N GLU A 11 21.57 -18.09 -11.76
CA GLU A 11 21.47 -19.55 -11.76
C GLU A 11 22.08 -20.19 -10.50
N ALA A 12 22.61 -19.40 -9.55
CA ALA A 12 23.21 -19.94 -8.35
C ALA A 12 22.16 -20.51 -7.40
N ASP A 13 22.43 -21.70 -6.85
CA ASP A 13 21.63 -22.28 -5.77
C ASP A 13 21.96 -21.56 -4.46
N HIS A 14 21.16 -20.57 -4.13
CA HIS A 14 21.35 -19.73 -2.95
C HIS A 14 20.92 -20.44 -1.66
N PRO A 15 21.61 -20.19 -0.52
CA PRO A 15 21.27 -20.80 0.75
C PRO A 15 19.88 -20.34 1.23
N HIS A 16 19.15 -21.29 1.79
CA HIS A 16 17.86 -21.09 2.44
C HIS A 16 17.94 -21.62 3.87
N ASP A 17 18.08 -20.75 4.85
CA ASP A 17 18.14 -21.14 6.25
C ASP A 17 16.72 -21.30 6.80
N VAL A 18 16.26 -22.55 6.91
CA VAL A 18 14.95 -22.84 7.48
C VAL A 18 15.03 -22.67 8.99
N VAL A 19 14.47 -21.57 9.51
CA VAL A 19 14.50 -21.20 10.93
C VAL A 19 13.28 -21.71 11.70
N TRP A 20 12.20 -22.05 10.99
CA TRP A 20 11.01 -22.65 11.54
C TRP A 20 10.31 -23.52 10.49
N GLU A 21 9.77 -24.69 10.89
CA GLU A 21 9.00 -25.57 10.03
C GLU A 21 7.92 -26.32 10.80
N LYS A 22 6.71 -26.35 10.25
CA LYS A 22 5.59 -27.15 10.76
C LYS A 22 4.55 -27.39 9.66
N ASP A 23 4.05 -28.60 9.54
CA ASP A 23 2.97 -28.99 8.63
C ASP A 23 3.22 -28.59 7.16
N GLY A 24 4.49 -28.66 6.72
CA GLY A 24 4.91 -28.31 5.37
C GLY A 24 5.03 -26.82 5.08
N ARG A 25 4.77 -25.95 6.05
CA ARG A 25 4.99 -24.50 6.00
C ARG A 25 6.32 -24.17 6.67
N ARG A 26 7.04 -23.17 6.16
CA ARG A 26 8.36 -22.81 6.66
C ARG A 26 8.54 -21.30 6.79
N VAL A 27 9.37 -20.91 7.74
CA VAL A 27 10.00 -19.58 7.76
C VAL A 27 11.44 -19.76 7.31
N VAL A 28 11.83 -18.98 6.30
CA VAL A 28 13.15 -19.14 5.66
C VAL A 28 13.88 -17.80 5.72
N ALA A 29 14.97 -17.76 6.50
CA ALA A 29 15.86 -16.60 6.58
C ALA A 29 16.87 -16.62 5.41
N MET A 30 17.19 -15.43 4.91
CA MET A 30 18.09 -15.24 3.77
C MET A 30 18.83 -13.91 3.87
N ASP A 31 20.08 -13.87 3.43
CA ASP A 31 20.87 -12.63 3.43
C ASP A 31 20.41 -11.63 2.36
N SER A 32 19.71 -12.09 1.34
CA SER A 32 19.28 -11.23 0.22
C SER A 32 17.92 -11.63 -0.34
N ALA A 33 17.16 -10.62 -0.76
CA ALA A 33 15.91 -10.80 -1.52
C ALA A 33 16.13 -11.54 -2.87
N ARG A 34 17.34 -11.53 -3.40
CA ARG A 34 17.73 -12.29 -4.60
C ARG A 34 17.73 -13.80 -4.41
N TYR A 35 17.76 -14.25 -3.16
CA TYR A 35 17.76 -15.69 -2.83
C TYR A 35 16.37 -16.30 -2.81
N VAL A 36 15.33 -15.46 -2.86
CA VAL A 36 13.94 -15.93 -2.99
C VAL A 36 13.74 -16.51 -4.38
N ASP A 37 13.28 -17.76 -4.44
CA ASP A 37 13.03 -18.49 -5.67
C ASP A 37 11.77 -19.37 -5.62
N ASN A 38 11.55 -20.19 -6.63
CA ASN A 38 10.35 -21.02 -6.74
C ASN A 38 10.21 -22.08 -5.64
N ARG A 39 11.27 -22.37 -4.87
CA ARG A 39 11.22 -23.25 -3.69
C ARG A 39 10.36 -22.66 -2.57
N ASN A 40 10.15 -21.33 -2.58
CA ASN A 40 9.39 -20.61 -1.56
C ASN A 40 7.90 -20.43 -1.91
N ARG A 41 7.52 -20.76 -3.15
CA ARG A 41 6.20 -20.47 -3.72
C ARG A 41 5.05 -20.96 -2.85
N ASP A 42 4.12 -20.03 -2.54
CA ASP A 42 2.83 -20.24 -1.85
C ASP A 42 2.93 -20.95 -0.47
N ARG A 43 4.15 -21.23 0.00
CA ARG A 43 4.42 -22.01 1.20
C ARG A 43 5.14 -21.21 2.29
N ASP A 44 6.25 -20.58 1.91
CA ASP A 44 7.20 -20.04 2.86
C ASP A 44 6.93 -18.58 3.21
N VAL A 45 7.05 -18.22 4.48
CA VAL A 45 7.32 -16.85 4.90
C VAL A 45 8.81 -16.63 4.74
N VAL A 46 9.20 -15.72 3.86
CA VAL A 46 10.62 -15.41 3.62
C VAL A 46 11.06 -14.19 4.42
N VAL A 47 12.26 -14.28 5.00
CA VAL A 47 12.87 -13.24 5.82
C VAL A 47 14.20 -12.83 5.19
N PRO A 48 14.17 -12.14 4.03
CA PRO A 48 15.38 -11.68 3.36
C PRO A 48 15.90 -10.39 4.00
N SER A 49 17.16 -10.38 4.46
CA SER A 49 17.78 -9.20 5.04
C SER A 49 18.23 -8.18 3.98
N SER A 50 17.30 -7.82 3.10
CA SER A 50 17.38 -6.69 2.17
C SER A 50 16.40 -5.61 2.60
N TYR A 51 16.72 -4.32 2.37
CA TYR A 51 15.71 -3.28 2.52
C TYR A 51 14.51 -3.56 1.59
N LEU A 52 13.32 -3.27 2.06
CA LEU A 52 12.08 -3.62 1.37
C LEU A 52 11.63 -2.50 0.40
N GLY A 53 12.56 -2.06 -0.47
CA GLY A 53 12.25 -1.14 -1.57
C GLY A 53 11.59 -1.84 -2.76
N VAL A 54 11.26 -1.07 -3.80
CA VAL A 54 10.56 -1.57 -4.99
C VAL A 54 11.37 -2.65 -5.72
N LEU A 55 12.69 -2.48 -5.86
CA LEU A 55 13.51 -3.46 -6.58
C LEU A 55 13.55 -4.82 -5.87
N PRO A 56 13.88 -4.93 -4.57
CA PRO A 56 13.79 -6.21 -3.86
C PRO A 56 12.39 -6.83 -3.93
N ALA A 57 11.32 -6.06 -3.78
CA ALA A 57 9.96 -6.55 -3.92
C ALA A 57 9.69 -7.15 -5.31
N ARG A 58 10.16 -6.49 -6.38
CA ARG A 58 10.07 -7.00 -7.76
C ARG A 58 10.86 -8.29 -7.99
N LEU A 59 11.99 -8.47 -7.32
CA LEU A 59 12.76 -9.72 -7.42
C LEU A 59 12.00 -10.90 -6.80
N MET A 60 11.32 -10.68 -5.69
CA MET A 60 10.58 -11.73 -4.97
C MET A 60 9.20 -12.03 -5.56
N ALA A 61 8.55 -11.03 -6.15
CA ALA A 61 7.16 -11.11 -6.65
C ALA A 61 6.87 -12.28 -7.60
N PRO A 62 7.73 -12.62 -8.59
CA PRO A 62 7.49 -13.75 -9.50
C PRO A 62 7.43 -15.11 -8.80
N HIS A 63 8.10 -15.22 -7.67
CA HIS A 63 8.20 -16.46 -6.89
C HIS A 63 7.03 -16.65 -5.91
N ARG A 64 6.21 -15.60 -5.71
CA ARG A 64 4.98 -15.65 -4.91
C ARG A 64 5.18 -16.35 -3.54
N PRO A 65 6.09 -15.88 -2.69
CA PRO A 65 6.18 -16.42 -1.34
C PRO A 65 4.86 -16.16 -0.59
N ARG A 66 4.56 -16.95 0.44
CA ARG A 66 3.36 -16.77 1.26
C ARG A 66 3.31 -15.39 1.90
N ALA A 67 4.43 -14.93 2.42
CA ALA A 67 4.61 -13.57 2.95
C ALA A 67 6.09 -13.19 2.95
N VAL A 68 6.37 -11.90 3.13
CA VAL A 68 7.73 -11.33 3.15
C VAL A 68 7.92 -10.49 4.40
N ILE A 69 9.04 -10.67 5.11
CA ILE A 69 9.52 -9.74 6.14
C ILE A 69 10.92 -9.29 5.73
N GLY A 70 11.08 -8.02 5.40
CA GLY A 70 12.37 -7.46 5.00
C GLY A 70 12.87 -6.42 6.02
N HIS A 71 13.98 -5.78 5.68
CA HIS A 71 14.57 -4.69 6.45
C HIS A 71 14.00 -3.35 5.96
N ASP A 72 13.77 -2.37 6.83
CA ASP A 72 13.20 -1.07 6.41
C ASP A 72 14.25 -0.12 5.80
N GLY A 73 15.54 -0.46 5.90
CA GLY A 73 16.63 0.38 5.41
C GLY A 73 16.67 1.76 6.06
N CYS A 74 16.26 1.86 7.33
CA CYS A 74 16.03 3.12 8.04
C CYS A 74 15.08 4.04 7.27
N ILE A 75 14.10 3.45 6.57
CA ILE A 75 13.06 4.09 5.73
C ILE A 75 13.63 4.78 4.48
N GLY A 76 14.77 5.50 4.61
CA GLY A 76 15.38 6.24 3.53
C GLY A 76 14.57 7.46 3.06
N LYS A 77 15.14 8.20 2.10
CA LYS A 77 14.47 9.37 1.54
C LYS A 77 13.16 8.98 0.86
N ASP A 78 12.11 9.71 1.16
CA ASP A 78 10.76 9.54 0.58
C ASP A 78 10.18 8.12 0.75
N GLY A 79 10.63 7.37 1.78
CA GLY A 79 10.17 6.02 2.06
C GLY A 79 10.75 4.95 1.12
N ALA A 80 11.85 5.23 0.43
CA ALA A 80 12.43 4.32 -0.58
C ALA A 80 12.78 2.93 -0.01
N GLY A 81 13.17 2.85 1.27
CA GLY A 81 13.50 1.59 1.95
C GLY A 81 12.31 0.67 2.19
N ILE A 82 11.08 1.19 2.18
CA ILE A 82 9.85 0.45 2.47
C ILE A 82 8.82 0.48 1.33
N ALA A 83 9.14 1.13 0.21
CA ALA A 83 8.18 1.29 -0.90
C ALA A 83 7.72 -0.04 -1.52
N GLY A 84 8.46 -1.12 -1.32
CA GLY A 84 8.08 -2.47 -1.72
C GLY A 84 6.89 -3.05 -0.95
N LEU A 85 6.56 -2.53 0.25
CA LEU A 85 5.36 -2.95 1.00
C LEU A 85 4.09 -2.77 0.16
N TRP A 86 3.92 -1.59 -0.46
CA TRP A 86 2.76 -1.30 -1.30
C TRP A 86 2.78 -2.04 -2.63
N TYR A 87 3.97 -2.31 -3.17
CA TYR A 87 4.11 -3.13 -4.37
C TYR A 87 3.63 -4.57 -4.10
N LEU A 88 4.07 -5.18 -2.98
CA LEU A 88 3.66 -6.53 -2.58
C LEU A 88 2.17 -6.58 -2.22
N GLU A 89 1.65 -5.53 -1.56
CA GLU A 89 0.21 -5.38 -1.28
C GLU A 89 -0.63 -5.44 -2.55
N ALA A 90 -0.23 -4.67 -3.58
CA ALA A 90 -0.96 -4.59 -4.85
C ALA A 90 -1.06 -5.93 -5.59
N ILE A 91 -0.16 -6.87 -5.30
CA ILE A 91 -0.15 -8.22 -5.89
C ILE A 91 -0.59 -9.32 -4.93
N GLY A 92 -1.11 -8.94 -3.75
CA GLY A 92 -1.73 -9.85 -2.79
C GLY A 92 -0.74 -10.58 -1.88
N ILE A 93 0.48 -10.06 -1.69
CA ILE A 93 1.48 -10.67 -0.80
C ILE A 93 1.55 -9.88 0.52
N PRO A 94 1.22 -10.51 1.68
CA PRO A 94 1.43 -9.91 2.99
C PRO A 94 2.90 -9.58 3.21
N ALA A 95 3.20 -8.36 3.69
CA ALA A 95 4.57 -7.96 3.91
C ALA A 95 4.74 -7.01 5.11
N ALA A 96 5.87 -7.17 5.80
CA ALA A 96 6.30 -6.33 6.91
C ALA A 96 7.77 -5.94 6.74
N ALA A 97 8.16 -4.83 7.34
CA ALA A 97 9.54 -4.38 7.40
C ALA A 97 9.98 -4.21 8.85
N ALA A 98 11.20 -4.66 9.17
CA ALA A 98 11.81 -4.48 10.48
C ALA A 98 12.68 -3.22 10.50
N ASP A 99 12.73 -2.58 11.68
CA ASP A 99 13.54 -1.39 11.95
C ASP A 99 15.02 -1.69 11.72
N GLY A 100 15.63 -0.91 10.86
CA GLY A 100 17.03 -1.02 10.49
C GLY A 100 18.04 -0.82 11.62
N MET A 101 17.61 -0.34 12.76
CA MET A 101 18.46 -0.21 13.94
C MET A 101 18.39 -1.42 14.88
N THR A 102 17.52 -2.39 14.59
CA THR A 102 17.32 -3.59 15.40
C THR A 102 17.96 -4.85 14.82
N ALA A 103 18.35 -4.83 13.54
CA ALA A 103 18.93 -5.99 12.87
C ALA A 103 19.98 -5.57 11.83
N GLU A 104 20.93 -6.47 11.55
CA GLU A 104 21.97 -6.26 10.56
C GLU A 104 21.43 -6.44 9.14
N LEU A 105 21.64 -5.44 8.29
CA LEU A 105 21.35 -5.56 6.87
C LEU A 105 22.31 -6.56 6.20
N GLY A 106 21.77 -7.52 5.45
CA GLY A 106 22.53 -8.58 4.79
C GLY A 106 22.79 -9.81 5.66
N ASN A 107 22.11 -9.92 6.82
CA ASN A 107 22.16 -11.09 7.69
C ASN A 107 20.75 -11.56 8.02
N GLY A 108 20.27 -12.59 7.31
CA GLY A 108 18.91 -13.08 7.43
C GLY A 108 18.60 -13.70 8.78
N ILE A 109 19.56 -14.38 9.38
CA ILE A 109 19.41 -14.99 10.71
C ILE A 109 19.28 -13.91 11.77
N ASP A 110 20.15 -12.91 11.76
CA ASP A 110 20.06 -11.79 12.71
C ASP A 110 18.74 -11.04 12.57
N LEU A 111 18.30 -10.78 11.32
CA LEU A 111 16.97 -10.16 11.07
C LEU A 111 15.84 -10.98 11.71
N TYR A 112 15.87 -12.31 11.60
CA TYR A 112 14.86 -13.16 12.21
C TYR A 112 14.89 -13.17 13.74
N GLU A 113 16.10 -13.20 14.33
CA GLU A 113 16.29 -13.35 15.78
C GLU A 113 16.14 -12.05 16.56
N THR A 114 16.56 -10.91 15.97
CA THR A 114 16.68 -9.62 16.69
C THR A 114 15.78 -8.52 16.14
N GLY A 115 15.30 -8.64 14.89
CA GLY A 115 14.53 -7.62 14.22
C GLY A 115 13.19 -7.32 14.90
N VAL A 116 12.79 -6.04 14.88
CA VAL A 116 11.50 -5.54 15.40
C VAL A 116 10.74 -4.87 14.28
N ILE A 117 9.50 -5.24 14.08
CA ILE A 117 8.64 -4.72 13.00
C ILE A 117 8.40 -3.22 13.17
N SER A 118 8.74 -2.45 12.15
CA SER A 118 8.54 -1.00 12.08
C SER A 118 7.38 -0.59 11.18
N ARG A 119 7.06 -1.40 10.16
CA ARG A 119 5.98 -1.12 9.20
C ARG A 119 5.36 -2.41 8.68
N VAL A 120 4.07 -2.33 8.36
CA VAL A 120 3.31 -3.45 7.78
C VAL A 120 2.50 -2.96 6.59
N ASN A 121 2.23 -3.83 5.62
CA ASN A 121 1.18 -3.57 4.64
C ASN A 121 -0.18 -4.03 5.19
N ILE A 122 -1.27 -3.62 4.53
CA ILE A 122 -2.63 -3.91 5.03
C ILE A 122 -2.92 -5.43 5.10
N LEU A 123 -2.26 -6.24 4.28
CA LEU A 123 -2.44 -7.69 4.27
C LEU A 123 -1.80 -8.33 5.49
N ALA A 124 -0.58 -7.91 5.86
CA ALA A 124 0.09 -8.38 7.07
C ALA A 124 -0.66 -7.91 8.32
N GLU A 125 -1.14 -6.66 8.34
CA GLU A 125 -1.96 -6.12 9.43
C GLU A 125 -3.24 -6.96 9.64
N ARG A 126 -3.96 -7.28 8.55
CA ARG A 126 -5.17 -8.13 8.60
C ARG A 126 -4.88 -9.56 9.03
N ALA A 127 -3.70 -10.09 8.75
CA ALA A 127 -3.27 -11.38 9.27
C ALA A 127 -2.97 -11.33 10.77
N GLY A 128 -2.81 -10.13 11.35
CA GLY A 128 -2.57 -9.90 12.77
C GLY A 128 -1.16 -9.43 13.11
N VAL A 129 -0.33 -9.07 12.12
CA VAL A 129 0.99 -8.49 12.36
C VAL A 129 0.85 -7.02 12.74
N ALA A 130 1.60 -6.57 13.73
CA ALA A 130 1.61 -5.18 14.18
C ALA A 130 3.05 -4.64 14.33
N GLU A 131 3.19 -3.33 14.24
CA GLU A 131 4.43 -2.64 14.61
C GLU A 131 4.82 -2.95 16.07
N GLY A 132 6.10 -3.13 16.32
CA GLY A 132 6.64 -3.49 17.63
C GLY A 132 6.73 -4.99 17.91
N MET A 133 6.13 -5.87 17.10
CA MET A 133 6.37 -7.32 17.18
C MET A 133 7.81 -7.64 16.81
N THR A 134 8.38 -8.70 17.37
CA THR A 134 9.62 -9.27 16.83
C THR A 134 9.38 -9.90 15.46
N VAL A 135 10.41 -9.99 14.64
CA VAL A 135 10.31 -10.65 13.32
C VAL A 135 9.88 -12.11 13.46
N SER A 136 10.36 -12.82 14.47
CA SER A 136 9.96 -14.21 14.74
C SER A 136 8.47 -14.33 15.08
N GLU A 137 7.93 -13.47 15.95
CA GLU A 137 6.47 -13.43 16.23
C GLU A 137 5.65 -13.09 14.99
N ALA A 138 6.06 -12.07 14.22
CA ALA A 138 5.38 -11.69 12.99
C ALA A 138 5.40 -12.82 11.95
N ALA A 139 6.52 -13.54 11.82
CA ALA A 139 6.65 -14.69 10.93
C ALA A 139 5.71 -15.84 11.35
N GLU A 140 5.58 -16.11 12.65
CA GLU A 140 4.65 -17.11 13.17
C GLU A 140 3.20 -16.73 12.89
N VAL A 141 2.84 -15.47 13.04
CA VAL A 141 1.50 -14.94 12.66
C VAL A 141 1.24 -15.16 11.17
N LEU A 142 2.18 -14.77 10.30
CA LEU A 142 2.02 -14.89 8.84
C LEU A 142 2.03 -16.33 8.33
N ILE A 143 2.65 -17.26 9.06
CA ILE A 143 2.65 -18.68 8.70
C ILE A 143 1.34 -19.35 9.09
N THR A 144 0.69 -18.90 10.16
CA THR A 144 -0.53 -19.52 10.71
C THR A 144 -1.80 -18.87 10.21
N ASN A 145 -1.81 -17.56 10.02
CA ASN A 145 -2.99 -16.79 9.65
C ASN A 145 -2.96 -16.41 8.16
N ASP A 146 -4.11 -16.52 7.50
CA ASP A 146 -4.31 -15.94 6.20
C ASP A 146 -4.96 -14.55 6.35
N PRO A 147 -4.60 -13.56 5.49
CA PRO A 147 -5.16 -12.21 5.56
C PRO A 147 -6.67 -12.16 5.23
N GLY A 148 -7.28 -13.30 4.97
CA GLY A 148 -8.65 -13.43 4.47
C GLY A 148 -8.74 -13.09 2.98
N ASP A 149 -9.95 -13.19 2.43
CA ASP A 149 -10.19 -12.78 1.04
C ASP A 149 -10.00 -11.27 0.94
N VAL A 150 -8.81 -10.88 0.55
CA VAL A 150 -8.56 -9.52 0.10
C VAL A 150 -8.99 -9.47 -1.35
N SER A 151 -10.30 -9.41 -1.56
CA SER A 151 -10.76 -8.90 -2.84
C SER A 151 -10.14 -7.51 -2.96
N ALA A 152 -9.30 -7.32 -3.96
CA ALA A 152 -8.81 -6.03 -4.38
C ALA A 152 -9.95 -5.15 -4.95
N GLY A 153 -11.14 -5.29 -4.37
CA GLY A 153 -12.23 -4.36 -4.52
C GLY A 153 -11.79 -3.11 -3.81
N THR A 154 -11.33 -2.15 -4.59
CA THR A 154 -11.26 -0.77 -4.13
C THR A 154 -12.65 -0.46 -3.62
N LYS A 155 -12.86 -0.56 -2.31
CA LYS A 155 -14.09 -0.04 -1.72
C LYS A 155 -14.00 1.46 -1.89
N ILE A 156 -14.66 1.93 -2.94
CA ILE A 156 -14.90 3.36 -3.12
C ILE A 156 -15.63 3.83 -1.87
N ARG A 157 -15.01 4.76 -1.17
CA ARG A 157 -15.64 5.37 -0.02
C ARG A 157 -16.67 6.38 -0.51
N ARG A 158 -17.93 6.14 -0.20
CA ARG A 158 -19.02 7.08 -0.34
C ARG A 158 -19.93 6.90 0.86
N GLU A 159 -19.91 7.86 1.77
CA GLU A 159 -20.61 7.78 3.06
C GLU A 159 -21.35 9.08 3.35
N SER A 160 -22.56 9.00 3.89
CA SER A 160 -23.23 10.14 4.50
C SER A 160 -22.70 10.33 5.92
N MET A 161 -22.03 11.46 6.16
CA MET A 161 -21.40 11.77 7.44
C MET A 161 -22.32 12.55 8.39
N ALA A 162 -23.24 13.31 7.85
CA ALA A 162 -24.19 14.08 8.63
C ALA A 162 -25.38 14.48 7.76
N THR A 163 -26.51 14.75 8.42
CA THR A 163 -27.70 15.29 7.80
C THR A 163 -28.07 16.61 8.50
N SER A 164 -28.31 17.66 7.73
CA SER A 164 -28.76 18.95 8.24
C SER A 164 -30.24 18.93 8.64
N ASP A 165 -30.69 19.94 9.39
CA ASP A 165 -32.11 20.12 9.77
C ASP A 165 -33.02 20.26 8.55
N THR A 166 -32.51 20.61 7.38
CA THR A 166 -33.21 20.72 6.10
C THR A 166 -33.23 19.42 5.29
N GLY A 167 -32.69 18.34 5.84
CA GLY A 167 -32.59 17.03 5.17
C GLY A 167 -31.48 16.92 4.13
N ARG A 168 -30.56 17.91 4.03
CA ARG A 168 -29.36 17.80 3.18
C ARG A 168 -28.30 16.96 3.87
N GLU A 169 -27.69 16.09 3.11
CA GLU A 169 -26.60 15.25 3.59
C GLU A 169 -25.23 15.84 3.26
N ILE A 170 -24.24 15.56 4.09
CA ILE A 170 -22.82 15.73 3.79
C ILE A 170 -22.29 14.39 3.32
N ILE A 171 -22.05 14.26 2.04
CA ILE A 171 -21.53 13.05 1.40
C ILE A 171 -20.03 13.17 1.24
N VAL A 172 -19.30 12.24 1.86
CA VAL A 172 -17.84 12.12 1.70
C VAL A 172 -17.53 11.04 0.69
N THR A 173 -16.66 11.34 -0.29
CA THR A 173 -16.26 10.40 -1.34
C THR A 173 -14.77 10.50 -1.68
N ASP A 174 -14.16 9.41 -2.15
CA ASP A 174 -12.75 9.38 -2.56
C ASP A 174 -12.49 10.24 -3.81
N SER A 175 -13.48 10.40 -4.67
CA SER A 175 -13.36 11.24 -5.87
C SER A 175 -14.75 11.73 -6.29
N ILE A 176 -14.78 12.90 -6.93
CA ILE A 176 -16.01 13.49 -7.47
C ILE A 176 -16.72 12.58 -8.49
N VAL A 177 -16.00 11.71 -9.18
CA VAL A 177 -16.57 10.76 -10.15
C VAL A 177 -17.52 9.72 -9.53
N PHE A 178 -17.55 9.63 -8.19
CA PHE A 178 -18.44 8.76 -7.43
C PHE A 178 -19.66 9.49 -6.85
N ALA A 179 -19.83 10.77 -7.19
CA ALA A 179 -21.07 11.47 -6.93
C ALA A 179 -22.20 10.88 -7.79
N LEU A 180 -23.40 10.90 -7.24
CA LEU A 180 -24.60 10.33 -7.86
C LEU A 180 -25.59 11.44 -8.20
N PRO A 181 -26.52 11.22 -9.16
CA PRO A 181 -27.53 12.22 -9.51
C PRO A 181 -28.39 12.68 -8.32
N GLU A 182 -28.63 11.83 -7.33
CA GLU A 182 -29.35 12.16 -6.10
C GLU A 182 -28.61 13.13 -5.17
N ASP A 183 -27.32 13.36 -5.40
CA ASP A 183 -26.52 14.30 -4.61
C ASP A 183 -26.78 15.78 -4.96
N THR A 184 -27.66 16.07 -5.90
CA THR A 184 -28.02 17.44 -6.33
C THR A 184 -28.37 18.36 -5.16
N ASN A 185 -29.00 17.85 -4.10
CA ASN A 185 -29.36 18.66 -2.92
C ASN A 185 -28.34 18.56 -1.77
N ASN A 186 -27.30 17.74 -1.90
CA ASN A 186 -26.34 17.43 -0.87
C ASN A 186 -25.08 18.31 -0.96
N VAL A 187 -24.28 18.28 0.09
CA VAL A 187 -22.93 18.85 0.07
C VAL A 187 -21.93 17.70 -0.17
N LEU A 188 -21.14 17.83 -1.22
CA LEU A 188 -20.10 16.84 -1.55
C LEU A 188 -18.77 17.25 -0.96
N VAL A 189 -18.12 16.34 -0.23
CA VAL A 189 -16.72 16.49 0.25
C VAL A 189 -15.91 15.38 -0.38
N THR A 190 -14.91 15.73 -1.18
CA THR A 190 -14.15 14.76 -1.97
C THR A 190 -12.64 14.99 -1.90
N ALA A 191 -11.87 13.91 -1.87
CA ALA A 191 -10.42 13.97 -1.97
C ALA A 191 -9.92 14.35 -3.39
N GLY A 192 -10.80 14.35 -4.38
CA GLY A 192 -10.48 14.81 -5.74
C GLY A 192 -10.21 16.32 -5.82
N HIS A 193 -9.46 16.72 -6.84
CA HIS A 193 -9.17 18.15 -7.08
C HIS A 193 -10.28 18.83 -7.91
N THR A 194 -10.35 20.18 -7.81
CA THR A 194 -11.28 21.00 -8.59
C THR A 194 -10.62 21.56 -9.86
N GLY A 195 -9.86 20.74 -10.57
CA GLY A 195 -9.38 21.09 -11.90
C GLY A 195 -10.51 21.08 -12.93
N ARG A 196 -10.22 21.48 -14.16
CA ARG A 196 -11.22 21.58 -15.24
C ARG A 196 -12.01 20.29 -15.49
N SER A 197 -11.38 19.12 -15.32
CA SER A 197 -12.08 17.82 -15.45
C SER A 197 -13.02 17.57 -14.28
N GLY A 198 -12.62 17.92 -13.05
CA GLY A 198 -13.48 17.78 -11.86
C GLY A 198 -14.72 18.65 -11.93
N ALA A 199 -14.58 19.90 -12.44
CA ALA A 199 -15.70 20.82 -12.62
C ALA A 199 -16.81 20.23 -13.52
N LYS A 200 -16.47 19.47 -14.56
CA LYS A 200 -17.48 18.81 -15.42
C LYS A 200 -18.39 17.90 -14.64
N PHE A 201 -17.84 17.02 -13.80
CA PHE A 201 -18.62 16.12 -12.96
C PHE A 201 -19.45 16.88 -11.93
N LEU A 202 -18.90 17.95 -11.33
CA LEU A 202 -19.64 18.81 -10.40
C LEU A 202 -20.85 19.48 -11.09
N LEU A 203 -20.70 19.93 -12.30
CA LEU A 203 -21.81 20.55 -13.06
C LEU A 203 -22.85 19.52 -13.50
N GLU A 204 -22.47 18.28 -13.81
CA GLU A 204 -23.42 17.20 -14.13
C GLU A 204 -24.30 16.85 -12.93
N VAL A 205 -23.73 16.77 -11.72
CA VAL A 205 -24.47 16.46 -10.49
C VAL A 205 -25.18 17.70 -9.96
N SER A 206 -24.56 18.89 -10.07
CA SER A 206 -25.04 20.16 -9.51
C SER A 206 -25.40 20.07 -8.02
N PRO A 207 -24.46 19.66 -7.14
CA PRO A 207 -24.75 19.57 -5.72
C PRO A 207 -25.08 20.94 -5.12
N HIS A 208 -25.67 20.98 -3.93
CA HIS A 208 -25.91 22.22 -3.21
C HIS A 208 -24.62 23.00 -2.93
N GLY A 209 -23.51 22.29 -2.74
CA GLY A 209 -22.17 22.82 -2.59
C GLY A 209 -21.15 21.72 -2.56
N PHE A 210 -19.85 22.05 -2.69
CA PHE A 210 -18.78 21.07 -2.63
C PHE A 210 -17.52 21.58 -1.94
N ILE A 211 -16.73 20.65 -1.41
CA ILE A 211 -15.38 20.86 -0.90
C ILE A 211 -14.47 19.80 -1.54
N CYS A 212 -13.42 20.27 -2.20
CA CYS A 212 -12.43 19.42 -2.87
C CYS A 212 -11.02 19.68 -2.34
N SER A 213 -10.06 18.82 -2.73
CA SER A 213 -8.64 19.11 -2.58
C SER A 213 -8.19 20.16 -3.62
N ASP A 214 -7.21 20.99 -3.27
CA ASP A 214 -6.58 21.93 -4.21
C ASP A 214 -5.64 21.25 -5.21
N GLY A 215 -5.38 19.93 -5.03
CA GLY A 215 -4.46 19.17 -5.88
C GLY A 215 -3.02 19.69 -5.84
N GLY A 216 -2.61 20.35 -4.73
CA GLY A 216 -1.32 21.01 -4.62
C GLY A 216 -1.18 22.21 -5.56
N MET A 217 -2.29 22.84 -5.95
CA MET A 217 -2.42 23.95 -6.91
C MET A 217 -1.96 23.61 -8.33
N SER A 218 -0.91 22.80 -8.51
CA SER A 218 -0.32 22.43 -9.78
C SER A 218 0.16 23.64 -10.64
N LYS A 219 0.82 23.38 -11.77
CA LYS A 219 1.27 24.43 -12.70
C LYS A 219 0.09 25.27 -13.16
N ASN A 220 0.26 26.58 -13.16
CA ASN A 220 -0.75 27.58 -13.55
C ASN A 220 -2.07 27.45 -12.77
N LYS A 221 -2.00 26.98 -11.51
CA LYS A 221 -3.15 26.78 -10.64
C LYS A 221 -4.18 25.80 -11.25
N ALA A 222 -3.74 24.84 -12.06
CA ALA A 222 -4.63 23.91 -12.77
C ALA A 222 -5.43 23.01 -11.83
N GLY A 223 -4.91 22.75 -10.60
CA GLY A 223 -5.61 21.96 -9.58
C GLY A 223 -6.93 22.58 -9.10
N ILE A 224 -7.06 23.91 -9.20
CA ILE A 224 -8.25 24.66 -8.78
C ILE A 224 -8.94 25.42 -9.93
N ALA A 225 -8.46 25.23 -11.17
CA ALA A 225 -8.96 25.99 -12.33
C ALA A 225 -10.46 25.78 -12.64
N GLY A 226 -11.04 24.73 -12.10
CA GLY A 226 -12.48 24.46 -12.25
C GLY A 226 -13.37 25.29 -11.31
N LEU A 227 -12.81 25.95 -10.27
CA LEU A 227 -13.58 26.82 -9.38
C LEU A 227 -14.22 27.98 -10.15
N GLU A 228 -13.50 28.61 -11.09
CA GLU A 228 -14.03 29.66 -11.94
C GLU A 228 -15.24 29.15 -12.74
N THR A 229 -15.11 27.98 -13.33
CA THR A 229 -16.19 27.34 -14.11
C THR A 229 -17.42 27.04 -13.25
N THR A 230 -17.21 26.52 -12.03
CA THR A 230 -18.34 26.23 -11.13
C THR A 230 -19.00 27.50 -10.60
N GLU A 231 -18.23 28.58 -10.35
CA GLU A 231 -18.74 29.90 -9.97
C GLU A 231 -19.60 30.52 -11.07
N GLU A 232 -19.17 30.48 -12.35
CA GLU A 232 -19.91 30.96 -13.49
C GLU A 232 -21.29 30.27 -13.63
N HIS A 233 -21.41 29.04 -13.14
CA HIS A 233 -22.66 28.27 -13.12
C HIS A 233 -23.44 28.37 -11.79
N GLY A 234 -22.99 29.25 -10.87
CA GLY A 234 -23.66 29.47 -9.58
C GLY A 234 -23.53 28.34 -8.58
N LEU A 235 -22.54 27.45 -8.76
CA LEU A 235 -22.30 26.32 -7.86
C LEU A 235 -21.29 26.71 -6.78
N ALA A 236 -21.73 26.74 -5.51
CA ALA A 236 -20.89 27.08 -4.37
C ALA A 236 -19.85 25.99 -4.10
N GLY A 237 -18.56 26.36 -4.01
CA GLY A 237 -17.48 25.42 -3.79
C GLY A 237 -16.25 26.01 -3.13
N ALA A 238 -15.45 25.12 -2.55
CA ALA A 238 -14.18 25.43 -1.91
C ALA A 238 -13.15 24.30 -2.11
N CYS A 239 -11.85 24.63 -1.89
CA CYS A 239 -10.76 23.68 -1.78
C CYS A 239 -9.67 24.19 -0.80
#